data_aae61c4cbd1cead75dc6c4377096e5b8
#
_entry.id   aae61c4cbd1cead75dc6c4377096e5b8
#
_cell.length_a   1.000
_cell.length_b   1.000
_cell.length_c   1.000
_cell.angle_alpha   90.00
_cell.angle_beta   90.00
_cell.angle_gamma   90.00
#
_symmetry.space_group_name_H-M   'P 1'
#
loop_
_entity.id
_entity.type
_entity.pdbx_description
1 polymer ?
#
loop_
_entity_poly.entity_id
_entity_poly.type
_entity_poly.pdbx_seq_one_letter_code
_entity_poly.pdbx_strand_id
1 'polypeptide(L)'
;MRCIIRKVNYRRSLAIFEDVFGDYGYFEMLGKDGLEEDDVIVGNLHNLGGEVIVNDRTGEKYDVFIEAFGMSLKIAMEQVFKEK
;
A
#
# COMPACT_ATOMS: atom_id res chain seq x y z
N MET A 1 -3.51 8.31 -8.76
CA MET A 1 -3.72 7.00 -9.40
C MET A 1 -4.59 6.13 -8.49
N ARG A 2 -5.29 5.19 -9.06
CA ARG A 2 -6.20 4.29 -8.33
C ARG A 2 -5.53 2.92 -8.22
N CYS A 3 -5.37 2.41 -7.01
CA CYS A 3 -4.71 1.14 -6.75
C CYS A 3 -5.61 0.27 -5.85
N ILE A 4 -5.32 -1.03 -5.82
CA ILE A 4 -6.08 -1.99 -5.00
C ILE A 4 -5.14 -2.55 -3.94
N ILE A 5 -5.60 -2.57 -2.69
CA ILE A 5 -4.85 -3.21 -1.61
C ILE A 5 -4.95 -4.72 -1.79
N ARG A 6 -3.83 -5.40 -1.89
CA ARG A 6 -3.80 -6.85 -2.11
C ARG A 6 -3.48 -7.64 -0.85
N LYS A 7 -2.61 -7.13 0.00
CA LYS A 7 -2.24 -7.77 1.27
C LYS A 7 -1.93 -6.71 2.30
N VAL A 8 -2.19 -6.99 3.56
CA VAL A 8 -1.83 -6.11 4.66
C VAL A 8 -1.13 -6.93 5.74
N ASN A 9 0.02 -6.43 6.18
CA ASN A 9 0.71 -6.98 7.35
C ASN A 9 0.52 -5.99 8.49
N TYR A 10 -0.51 -6.21 9.29
CA TYR A 10 -0.87 -5.28 10.38
C TYR A 10 0.21 -5.24 11.45
N ARG A 11 0.94 -6.33 11.63
CA ARG A 11 2.02 -6.40 12.63
C ARG A 11 3.15 -5.43 12.29
N ARG A 12 3.43 -5.23 11.02
CA ARG A 12 4.48 -4.32 10.55
C ARG A 12 3.93 -3.02 9.98
N SER A 13 2.62 -2.85 9.99
CA SER A 13 1.94 -1.70 9.39
C SER A 13 2.29 -1.48 7.93
N LEU A 14 2.45 -2.58 7.17
CA LEU A 14 2.79 -2.52 5.75
C LEU A 14 1.63 -3.05 4.91
N ALA A 15 1.34 -2.38 3.81
CA ALA A 15 0.29 -2.79 2.88
C ALA A 15 0.85 -2.88 1.46
N ILE A 16 0.48 -3.96 0.76
CA ILE A 16 0.86 -4.17 -0.64
C ILE A 16 -0.28 -3.69 -1.52
N PHE A 17 0.05 -2.89 -2.53
CA PHE A 17 -0.93 -2.42 -3.50
C PHE A 17 -0.58 -2.92 -4.90
N GLU A 18 -1.60 -3.07 -5.72
CA GLU A 18 -1.46 -3.32 -7.16
C GLU A 18 -1.90 -2.07 -7.91
N ASP A 19 -1.05 -1.60 -8.82
CA ASP A 19 -1.35 -0.40 -9.59
C ASP A 19 -2.06 -0.71 -10.91
N VAL A 20 -2.38 0.33 -11.66
CA VAL A 20 -3.14 0.19 -12.92
C VAL A 20 -2.35 -0.51 -14.02
N PHE A 21 -1.05 -0.65 -13.86
CA PHE A 21 -0.18 -1.33 -14.82
C PHE A 21 0.04 -2.81 -14.50
N GLY A 22 -0.53 -3.28 -13.39
CA GLY A 22 -0.34 -4.66 -12.94
C GLY A 22 0.93 -4.87 -12.15
N ASP A 23 1.63 -3.81 -11.78
CA ASP A 23 2.81 -3.88 -10.92
C ASP A 23 2.41 -3.68 -9.46
N TYR A 24 3.26 -4.10 -8.55
CA TYR A 24 3.00 -4.06 -7.11
C TYR A 24 4.01 -3.16 -6.42
N GLY A 25 3.60 -2.66 -5.28
CA GLY A 25 4.46 -1.91 -4.39
C GLY A 25 3.93 -2.03 -2.98
N TYR A 26 4.60 -1.37 -2.03
CA TYR A 26 4.11 -1.37 -0.66
C TYR A 26 4.45 -0.08 0.04
N PHE A 27 3.69 0.19 1.09
CA PHE A 27 3.88 1.38 1.91
C PHE A 27 3.67 1.05 3.38
N GLU A 28 4.24 1.90 4.22
CA GLU A 28 4.01 1.85 5.64
C GLU A 28 2.84 2.78 6.00
N MET A 29 1.90 2.26 6.79
CA MET A 29 0.80 3.06 7.31
C MET A 29 1.29 3.84 8.54
N LEU A 30 1.20 5.17 8.47
CA LEU A 30 1.65 6.06 9.54
C LEU A 30 0.44 6.55 10.32
N GLY A 31 0.34 6.18 11.58
CA GLY A 31 -0.74 6.64 12.42
C GLY A 31 -1.87 5.65 12.53
N LYS A 32 -2.86 5.70 11.63
CA LYS A 32 -4.01 4.81 11.76
C LYS A 32 -3.96 3.64 10.79
N ASP A 33 -4.46 2.50 11.26
CA ASP A 33 -4.74 1.33 10.45
C ASP A 33 -6.20 1.36 10.01
N GLY A 34 -6.61 0.42 9.20
CA GLY A 34 -8.01 0.31 8.77
C GLY A 34 -8.14 -0.05 7.32
N LEU A 35 -7.02 -0.07 6.59
CA LEU A 35 -7.03 -0.57 5.22
C LEU A 35 -7.14 -2.09 5.24
N GLU A 36 -7.94 -2.61 4.32
CA GLU A 36 -8.21 -4.05 4.21
C GLU A 36 -7.91 -4.50 2.78
N GLU A 37 -7.73 -5.81 2.63
CA GLU A 37 -7.59 -6.39 1.29
C GLU A 37 -8.80 -6.02 0.45
N ASP A 38 -8.54 -5.75 -0.82
CA ASP A 38 -9.51 -5.33 -1.84
C ASP A 38 -10.00 -3.90 -1.72
N ASP A 39 -9.57 -3.15 -0.70
CA ASP A 39 -9.85 -1.71 -0.66
C ASP A 39 -9.21 -1.02 -1.86
N VAL A 40 -9.94 -0.08 -2.43
CA VAL A 40 -9.45 0.76 -3.52
C VAL A 40 -8.96 2.07 -2.90
N ILE A 41 -7.72 2.44 -3.22
CA ILE A 41 -7.11 3.67 -2.72
C ILE A 41 -6.73 4.58 -3.88
N VAL A 42 -6.73 5.87 -3.61
CA VAL A 42 -6.36 6.89 -4.60
C VAL A 42 -5.26 7.77 -4.02
N GLY A 43 -4.21 7.98 -4.79
CA GLY A 43 -3.10 8.82 -4.37
C GLY A 43 -1.92 8.69 -5.33
N ASN A 44 -0.80 9.30 -4.97
CA ASN A 44 0.41 9.23 -5.78
C ASN A 44 1.30 8.08 -5.28
N LEU A 45 0.93 6.85 -5.67
CA LEU A 45 1.60 5.64 -5.20
C LEU A 45 2.97 5.38 -5.89
N HIS A 46 3.31 6.18 -6.89
CA HIS A 46 4.59 6.08 -7.60
C HIS A 46 5.55 7.19 -7.18
N ASN A 47 5.41 7.69 -5.99
CA ASN A 47 6.31 8.70 -5.44
C ASN A 47 6.81 8.21 -4.08
N LEU A 48 8.09 7.87 -4.01
CA LEU A 48 8.68 7.38 -2.75
C LEU A 48 8.62 8.45 -1.66
N GLY A 49 8.37 8.00 -0.44
CA GLY A 49 8.31 8.89 0.71
C GLY A 49 6.89 9.15 1.19
N GLY A 50 6.72 10.21 1.96
CA GLY A 50 5.43 10.52 2.59
C GLY A 50 4.38 10.97 1.59
N GLU A 51 3.20 10.36 1.69
CA GLU A 51 2.05 10.68 0.84
C GLU A 51 0.77 10.55 1.64
N VAL A 52 -0.29 11.17 1.14
CA VAL A 52 -1.64 10.98 1.66
C VAL A 52 -2.44 10.20 0.63
N ILE A 53 -3.04 9.11 1.06
CA ILE A 53 -3.93 8.32 0.18
C ILE A 53 -5.35 8.38 0.74
N VAL A 54 -6.32 8.14 -0.13
CA VAL A 54 -7.73 8.18 0.23
C VAL A 54 -8.35 6.83 -0.08
N ASN A 55 -9.08 6.26 0.89
CA ASN A 55 -9.90 5.08 0.64
C ASN A 55 -11.11 5.51 -0.19
N ASP A 56 -11.23 4.97 -1.40
CA ASP A 56 -12.26 5.38 -2.35
C ASP A 56 -13.68 5.09 -1.84
N ARG A 57 -13.84 4.04 -1.05
CA ARG A 57 -15.15 3.64 -0.53
C ARG A 57 -15.61 4.51 0.65
N THR A 58 -14.69 4.81 1.57
CA THR A 58 -15.05 5.49 2.81
C THR A 58 -14.74 6.98 2.82
N GLY A 59 -13.86 7.43 1.92
CA GLY A 59 -13.37 8.81 1.92
C GLY A 59 -12.31 9.08 2.98
N GLU A 60 -11.93 8.08 3.76
CA GLU A 60 -10.92 8.27 4.80
C GLU A 60 -9.54 8.51 4.20
N LYS A 61 -8.80 9.41 4.82
CA LYS A 61 -7.43 9.72 4.43
C LYS A 61 -6.44 9.02 5.34
N TYR A 62 -5.35 8.56 4.75
CA TYR A 62 -4.28 7.88 5.47
C TYR A 62 -2.95 8.50 5.12
N ASP A 63 -2.17 8.81 6.15
CA ASP A 63 -0.77 9.18 5.95
C ASP A 63 0.03 7.90 5.80
N VAL A 64 0.82 7.83 4.73
CA VAL A 64 1.62 6.64 4.43
C VAL A 64 3.01 7.04 3.99
N PHE A 65 3.94 6.10 4.04
CA PHE A 65 5.28 6.26 3.50
C PHE A 65 5.47 5.20 2.42
N ILE A 66 5.57 5.65 1.17
CA ILE A 66 5.73 4.76 0.02
C ILE A 66 7.16 4.23 0.03
N GLU A 67 7.31 2.92 0.24
CA GLU A 67 8.62 2.28 0.35
C GLU A 67 9.14 1.83 -1.01
N ALA A 68 8.26 1.29 -1.86
CA ALA A 68 8.68 0.75 -3.15
C ALA A 68 7.48 0.58 -4.06
N PHE A 69 7.73 0.55 -5.37
CA PHE A 69 6.72 0.26 -6.39
C PHE A 69 7.39 -0.34 -7.63
N GLY A 70 6.59 -0.80 -8.58
CA GLY A 70 7.12 -1.33 -9.84
C GLY A 70 7.74 -2.72 -9.72
N MET A 71 7.27 -3.54 -8.77
CA MET A 71 7.81 -4.87 -8.54
C MET A 71 6.75 -5.95 -8.73
N SER A 72 7.17 -7.21 -8.73
CA SER A 72 6.25 -8.34 -8.78
C SER A 72 5.59 -8.55 -7.41
N LEU A 73 4.45 -9.24 -7.40
CA LEU A 73 3.78 -9.59 -6.15
C LEU A 73 4.70 -10.45 -5.28
N LYS A 74 5.44 -11.37 -5.90
CA LYS A 74 6.36 -12.24 -5.15
C LYS A 74 7.39 -11.43 -4.37
N ILE A 75 8.00 -10.44 -5.02
CA ILE A 75 9.01 -9.59 -4.38
C ILE A 75 8.36 -8.74 -3.28
N ALA A 76 7.19 -8.16 -3.56
CA ALA A 76 6.47 -7.37 -2.56
C ALA A 76 6.15 -8.23 -1.33
N MET A 77 5.67 -9.46 -1.54
CA MET A 77 5.37 -10.37 -0.43
C MET A 77 6.62 -10.70 0.39
N GLU A 78 7.74 -10.94 -0.28
CA GLU A 78 9.00 -11.22 0.41
C GLU A 78 9.42 -10.05 1.29
N GLN A 79 9.26 -8.82 0.80
CA GLN A 79 9.63 -7.63 1.56
C GLN A 79 8.69 -7.36 2.74
N VAL A 80 7.40 -7.53 2.53
CA VAL A 80 6.37 -7.17 3.52
C VAL A 80 6.22 -8.22 4.61
N PHE A 81 6.38 -9.50 4.27
CA PHE A 81 6.20 -10.60 5.22
C PHE A 81 7.51 -11.27 5.61
N LYS A 82 8.62 -10.61 5.37
CA LYS A 82 9.93 -11.11 5.75
C LYS A 82 10.05 -11.19 7.27
N GLU A 83 10.45 -12.35 7.75
CA GLU A 83 10.75 -12.55 9.16
C GLU A 83 12.25 -12.33 9.41
N LYS A 84 12.55 -11.88 10.62
CA LYS A 84 13.93 -11.72 11.05
C LYS A 84 14.28 -12.78 12.06
#